data_3beb1837dd37dd5a29f8baeb113856e0
#
_entry.id   3beb1837dd37dd5a29f8baeb113856e0
#
_cell.length_a   1.000
_cell.length_b   1.000
_cell.length_c   1.000
_cell.angle_alpha   90.00
_cell.angle_beta   90.00
_cell.angle_gamma   90.00
#
_symmetry.space_group_name_H-M   'P 1'
#
loop_
_entity.id
_entity.type
_entity.pdbx_description
1 polymer ?
#
loop_
_entity_poly.entity_id
_entity_poly.type
_entity_poly.pdbx_seq_one_letter_code
_entity_poly.pdbx_strand_id
1 'polypeptide(L)'
;MSRRLPEIGGVYLQTEDEIASMAAVIGASYAGVKSMTATSGPGFSLMQENIGLAAMTETPCVVVDVMRAGPSTGQPTKTGQQDVMQAKWGSHGDYEIIALAPSSVQEMFDLTIEAFNLSEKYRCPAFVMTDEIIGHLMERLAIPEPEKIRLVDRKRPSVPRSEYSPFRAGEDLVPEMATFGEGYRFYATGLTHDETGHPQTDSTEHHAVLVQRICDKIRKNVGDITKVESVFLDDADVCIVAYGSVARSALAAVVEGRERGIKIGLLRLVTIWPFPDEAVEQVASRVDKILVPEMNYGQLVREVERSAGRRKVTSLPKLGDALHTPEEILAQAVS
;
A
#
# COMPACT_ATOMS: atom_id res chain seq x y z
N MET A 1 15.23 -8.59 -13.33
CA MET A 1 15.64 -8.98 -11.97
C MET A 1 16.49 -10.24 -11.95
N SER A 2 16.06 -11.39 -12.53
CA SER A 2 16.77 -12.67 -12.50
C SER A 2 18.24 -12.63 -12.98
N ARG A 3 18.58 -11.75 -13.91
CA ARG A 3 19.98 -11.57 -14.40
C ARG A 3 20.79 -10.63 -13.51
N ARG A 4 20.19 -9.52 -13.05
CA ARG A 4 20.95 -8.45 -12.40
C ARG A 4 21.11 -8.63 -10.89
N LEU A 5 20.10 -9.19 -10.19
CA LEU A 5 20.21 -9.38 -8.74
C LEU A 5 21.39 -10.25 -8.33
N PRO A 6 21.64 -11.43 -8.95
CA PRO A 6 22.83 -12.22 -8.61
C PRO A 6 24.17 -11.52 -8.87
N GLU A 7 24.24 -10.64 -9.90
CA GLU A 7 25.47 -9.89 -10.23
C GLU A 7 25.86 -8.90 -9.12
N ILE A 8 24.91 -8.45 -8.31
CA ILE A 8 25.12 -7.49 -7.21
C ILE A 8 24.97 -8.12 -5.82
N GLY A 9 25.02 -9.46 -5.73
CA GLY A 9 24.90 -10.19 -4.47
C GLY A 9 23.48 -10.37 -3.95
N GLY A 10 22.46 -10.01 -4.72
CA GLY A 10 21.06 -10.27 -4.39
C GLY A 10 20.62 -11.68 -4.82
N VAL A 11 19.45 -12.08 -4.37
CA VAL A 11 18.86 -13.38 -4.69
C VAL A 11 17.55 -13.18 -5.45
N TYR A 12 17.41 -13.90 -6.57
CA TYR A 12 16.16 -14.04 -7.29
C TYR A 12 15.71 -15.49 -7.23
N LEU A 13 14.47 -15.72 -6.79
CA LEU A 13 13.87 -17.04 -6.72
C LEU A 13 12.59 -17.08 -7.55
N GLN A 14 12.51 -18.04 -8.46
CA GLN A 14 11.27 -18.41 -9.14
C GLN A 14 10.59 -19.48 -8.31
N THR A 15 9.41 -19.19 -7.79
CA THR A 15 8.58 -20.15 -7.03
C THR A 15 7.50 -20.76 -7.92
N GLU A 16 6.92 -21.86 -7.48
CA GLU A 16 5.85 -22.54 -8.22
C GLU A 16 4.53 -21.81 -8.12
N ASP A 17 4.25 -21.22 -6.94
CA ASP A 17 3.02 -20.49 -6.66
C ASP A 17 3.24 -19.27 -5.74
N GLU A 18 2.19 -18.46 -5.59
CA GLU A 18 2.23 -17.23 -4.82
C GLU A 18 2.22 -17.46 -3.31
N ILE A 19 1.67 -18.59 -2.82
CA ILE A 19 1.72 -18.97 -1.40
C ILE A 19 3.18 -19.20 -1.02
N ALA A 20 3.90 -19.99 -1.83
CA ALA A 20 5.33 -20.24 -1.62
C ALA A 20 6.17 -18.97 -1.76
N SER A 21 5.82 -18.08 -2.72
CA SER A 21 6.49 -16.79 -2.91
C SER A 21 6.41 -15.94 -1.64
N MET A 22 5.22 -15.79 -1.07
CA MET A 22 5.04 -14.95 0.12
C MET A 22 5.70 -15.56 1.34
N ALA A 23 5.64 -16.89 1.52
CA ALA A 23 6.35 -17.60 2.58
C ALA A 23 7.88 -17.40 2.48
N ALA A 24 8.44 -17.49 1.27
CA ALA A 24 9.86 -17.24 1.01
C ALA A 24 10.26 -15.80 1.35
N VAL A 25 9.41 -14.81 1.02
CA VAL A 25 9.62 -13.39 1.35
C VAL A 25 9.68 -13.19 2.86
N ILE A 26 8.75 -13.79 3.62
CA ILE A 26 8.75 -13.73 5.09
C ILE A 26 10.05 -14.34 5.65
N GLY A 27 10.43 -15.52 5.18
CA GLY A 27 11.66 -16.21 5.63
C GLY A 27 12.92 -15.39 5.30
N ALA A 28 12.99 -14.79 4.11
CA ALA A 28 14.09 -13.92 3.69
C ALA A 28 14.19 -12.66 4.59
N SER A 29 13.05 -12.09 4.97
CA SER A 29 13.04 -10.97 5.91
C SER A 29 13.59 -11.37 7.28
N TYR A 30 13.24 -12.54 7.82
CA TYR A 30 13.84 -13.06 9.06
C TYR A 30 15.35 -13.37 8.90
N ALA A 31 15.80 -13.68 7.69
CA ALA A 31 17.24 -13.80 7.39
C ALA A 31 17.95 -12.45 7.27
N GLY A 32 17.25 -11.34 7.49
CA GLY A 32 17.84 -9.99 7.60
C GLY A 32 17.93 -9.21 6.29
N VAL A 33 17.33 -9.70 5.20
CA VAL A 33 17.36 -9.02 3.92
C VAL A 33 16.05 -8.28 3.63
N LYS A 34 16.10 -7.21 2.84
CA LYS A 34 14.92 -6.57 2.27
C LYS A 34 14.37 -7.48 1.17
N SER A 35 13.13 -7.90 1.31
CA SER A 35 12.53 -8.91 0.45
C SER A 35 11.20 -8.45 -0.13
N MET A 36 10.94 -8.84 -1.38
CA MET A 36 9.69 -8.51 -2.06
C MET A 36 9.24 -9.64 -2.98
N THR A 37 7.94 -9.65 -3.25
CA THR A 37 7.34 -10.43 -4.33
C THR A 37 6.45 -9.55 -5.19
N ALA A 38 6.18 -9.99 -6.42
CA ALA A 38 5.29 -9.29 -7.34
C ALA A 38 4.27 -10.28 -7.92
N THR A 39 3.01 -9.85 -7.99
CA THR A 39 1.89 -10.67 -8.43
C THR A 39 0.84 -9.84 -9.16
N SER A 40 -0.27 -10.46 -9.54
CA SER A 40 -1.44 -9.85 -10.18
C SER A 40 -2.70 -10.67 -9.90
N GLY A 41 -3.77 -10.02 -9.46
CA GLY A 41 -5.12 -10.61 -9.35
C GLY A 41 -5.17 -11.90 -8.50
N PRO A 42 -5.40 -13.09 -9.10
CA PRO A 42 -5.52 -14.35 -8.35
C PRO A 42 -4.33 -14.68 -7.46
N GLY A 43 -3.11 -14.33 -7.88
CA GLY A 43 -1.91 -14.54 -7.07
C GLY A 43 -1.93 -13.69 -5.81
N PHE A 44 -2.46 -12.47 -5.87
CA PHE A 44 -2.66 -11.63 -4.69
C PHE A 44 -3.68 -12.26 -3.71
N SER A 45 -4.72 -12.90 -4.22
CA SER A 45 -5.67 -13.67 -3.41
C SER A 45 -4.99 -14.83 -2.68
N LEU A 46 -4.11 -15.58 -3.36
CA LEU A 46 -3.38 -16.70 -2.76
C LEU A 46 -2.39 -16.26 -1.67
N MET A 47 -1.88 -15.04 -1.73
CA MET A 47 -0.95 -14.50 -0.73
C MET A 47 -1.62 -14.07 0.59
N GLN A 48 -2.94 -13.92 0.64
CA GLN A 48 -3.63 -13.24 1.75
C GLN A 48 -3.41 -13.90 3.12
N GLU A 49 -3.37 -15.23 3.19
CA GLU A 49 -3.06 -15.93 4.46
C GLU A 49 -1.65 -15.56 4.97
N ASN A 50 -0.67 -15.61 4.09
CA ASN A 50 0.71 -15.26 4.45
C ASN A 50 0.90 -13.75 4.71
N ILE A 51 0.09 -12.89 4.10
CA ILE A 51 0.05 -11.45 4.43
C ILE A 51 -0.45 -11.27 5.86
N GLY A 52 -1.50 -11.98 6.26
CA GLY A 52 -1.97 -12.01 7.64
C GLY A 52 -0.90 -12.51 8.63
N LEU A 53 -0.17 -13.57 8.25
CA LEU A 53 0.97 -14.05 9.02
C LEU A 53 2.07 -12.98 9.14
N ALA A 54 2.42 -12.29 8.06
CA ALA A 54 3.43 -11.22 8.08
C ALA A 54 2.98 -10.04 8.95
N ALA A 55 1.69 -9.69 8.95
CA ALA A 55 1.13 -8.67 9.83
C ALA A 55 1.23 -9.09 11.31
N MET A 56 0.83 -10.33 11.65
CA MET A 56 0.83 -10.86 13.00
C MET A 56 2.25 -11.01 13.58
N THR A 57 3.20 -11.40 12.74
CA THR A 57 4.62 -11.55 13.12
C THR A 57 5.42 -10.27 12.94
N GLU A 58 4.78 -9.18 12.57
CA GLU A 58 5.39 -7.87 12.32
C GLU A 58 6.64 -7.97 11.43
N THR A 59 6.48 -8.67 10.32
CA THR A 59 7.57 -8.98 9.39
C THR A 59 7.62 -7.95 8.26
N PRO A 60 8.69 -7.16 8.15
CA PRO A 60 8.88 -6.23 7.04
C PRO A 60 8.97 -6.97 5.71
N CYS A 61 8.12 -6.62 4.76
CA CYS A 61 8.16 -7.16 3.40
C CYS A 61 7.39 -6.26 2.43
N VAL A 62 7.71 -6.36 1.15
CA VAL A 62 7.03 -5.59 0.10
C VAL A 62 6.31 -6.55 -0.85
N VAL A 63 5.06 -6.25 -1.14
CA VAL A 63 4.25 -6.95 -2.16
C VAL A 63 3.89 -5.95 -3.24
N VAL A 64 4.25 -6.24 -4.48
CA VAL A 64 3.80 -5.47 -5.64
C VAL A 64 2.63 -6.20 -6.26
N ASP A 65 1.48 -5.55 -6.33
CA ASP A 65 0.32 -6.03 -7.06
C ASP A 65 0.11 -5.19 -8.33
N VAL A 66 0.28 -5.84 -9.47
CA VAL A 66 -0.06 -5.27 -10.77
C VAL A 66 -1.53 -5.59 -11.05
N MET A 67 -2.42 -4.75 -10.53
CA MET A 67 -3.86 -4.96 -10.58
C MET A 67 -4.37 -5.16 -12.00
N ARG A 68 -5.26 -6.12 -12.16
CA ARG A 68 -5.91 -6.42 -13.43
C ARG A 68 -7.41 -6.61 -13.27
N ALA A 69 -8.12 -6.75 -14.39
CA ALA A 69 -9.55 -6.99 -14.35
C ALA A 69 -9.89 -8.39 -13.82
N GLY A 70 -10.66 -8.45 -12.72
CA GLY A 70 -11.23 -9.64 -12.10
C GLY A 70 -12.75 -9.75 -12.36
N PRO A 71 -13.49 -10.59 -11.61
CA PRO A 71 -13.02 -11.48 -10.54
C PRO A 71 -12.38 -12.77 -11.04
N SER A 72 -11.76 -13.55 -10.13
CA SER A 72 -11.06 -14.82 -10.42
C SER A 72 -9.93 -14.61 -11.43
N THR A 73 -9.75 -15.51 -12.39
CA THR A 73 -8.76 -15.35 -13.47
C THR A 73 -8.98 -14.05 -14.25
N GLY A 74 -10.25 -13.64 -14.37
CA GLY A 74 -10.64 -12.37 -15.00
C GLY A 74 -10.13 -12.23 -16.43
N GLN A 75 -9.52 -11.07 -16.68
CA GLN A 75 -8.94 -10.75 -17.99
C GLN A 75 -7.42 -10.50 -17.84
N PRO A 76 -6.58 -11.52 -17.98
CA PRO A 76 -5.13 -11.34 -17.97
C PRO A 76 -4.70 -10.26 -18.97
N THR A 77 -3.70 -9.44 -18.60
CA THR A 77 -3.20 -8.33 -19.41
C THR A 77 -4.21 -7.22 -19.73
N LYS A 78 -5.33 -7.17 -19.00
CA LYS A 78 -6.31 -6.09 -19.11
C LYS A 78 -6.34 -5.29 -17.81
N THR A 79 -6.42 -3.99 -17.93
CA THR A 79 -6.32 -3.10 -16.78
C THR A 79 -7.53 -3.17 -15.85
N GLY A 80 -7.29 -2.89 -14.58
CA GLY A 80 -8.28 -2.76 -13.54
C GLY A 80 -7.64 -2.22 -12.27
N GLN A 81 -8.43 -1.64 -11.40
CA GLN A 81 -8.03 -1.22 -10.05
C GLN A 81 -8.94 -1.96 -9.05
N GLN A 82 -8.97 -3.31 -9.15
CA GLN A 82 -10.00 -4.11 -8.49
C GLN A 82 -9.53 -4.78 -7.20
N ASP A 83 -8.24 -4.65 -6.82
CA ASP A 83 -7.66 -5.32 -5.68
C ASP A 83 -7.42 -4.37 -4.48
N VAL A 84 -7.86 -3.11 -4.58
CA VAL A 84 -7.61 -2.05 -3.59
C VAL A 84 -8.19 -2.38 -2.23
N MET A 85 -9.44 -2.85 -2.18
CA MET A 85 -10.07 -3.24 -0.92
C MET A 85 -9.50 -4.56 -0.40
N GLN A 86 -9.10 -5.47 -1.30
CA GLN A 86 -8.46 -6.73 -0.91
C GLN A 86 -7.12 -6.51 -0.23
N ALA A 87 -6.35 -5.47 -0.62
CA ALA A 87 -5.10 -5.15 0.04
C ALA A 87 -5.28 -4.94 1.55
N LYS A 88 -6.36 -4.26 1.95
CA LYS A 88 -6.66 -3.98 3.37
C LYS A 88 -7.43 -5.10 4.05
N TRP A 89 -8.39 -5.72 3.34
CA TRP A 89 -9.39 -6.60 3.94
C TRP A 89 -9.32 -8.04 3.40
N GLY A 90 -8.23 -8.42 2.75
CA GLY A 90 -8.10 -9.72 2.09
C GLY A 90 -7.82 -10.88 3.05
N SER A 91 -7.03 -10.66 4.10
CA SER A 91 -6.88 -11.61 5.19
C SER A 91 -7.93 -11.35 6.27
N HIS A 92 -8.17 -12.32 7.15
CA HIS A 92 -9.09 -12.18 8.28
C HIS A 92 -8.44 -11.47 9.47
N GLY A 93 -9.27 -11.00 10.41
CA GLY A 93 -8.84 -10.32 11.63
C GLY A 93 -8.58 -8.83 11.43
N ASP A 94 -8.08 -8.20 12.49
CA ASP A 94 -7.79 -6.77 12.51
C ASP A 94 -6.28 -6.52 12.38
N TYR A 95 -5.87 -5.84 11.34
CA TYR A 95 -4.49 -5.42 11.10
C TYR A 95 -4.45 -4.17 10.24
N GLU A 96 -3.32 -3.51 10.21
CA GLU A 96 -3.06 -2.39 9.31
C GLU A 96 -1.93 -2.73 8.33
N ILE A 97 -2.01 -2.14 7.14
CA ILE A 97 -1.00 -2.26 6.08
C ILE A 97 -0.67 -0.88 5.54
N ILE A 98 0.41 -0.80 4.77
CA ILE A 98 0.75 0.40 4.01
C ILE A 98 0.63 0.08 2.53
N ALA A 99 -0.10 0.89 1.77
CA ALA A 99 -0.26 0.69 0.34
C ALA A 99 -0.08 1.99 -0.44
N LEU A 100 0.82 1.98 -1.40
CA LEU A 100 1.20 3.11 -2.25
C LEU A 100 0.73 2.85 -3.69
N ALA A 101 0.20 3.88 -4.35
CA ALA A 101 -0.36 3.81 -5.70
C ALA A 101 0.43 4.70 -6.67
N PRO A 102 1.44 4.17 -7.37
CA PRO A 102 2.20 4.91 -8.38
C PRO A 102 1.34 5.24 -9.60
N SER A 103 1.60 6.40 -10.23
CA SER A 103 0.96 6.87 -11.45
C SER A 103 1.91 7.01 -12.64
N SER A 104 3.18 6.65 -12.48
CA SER A 104 4.21 6.74 -13.52
C SER A 104 5.32 5.71 -13.32
N VAL A 105 6.14 5.50 -14.34
CA VAL A 105 7.33 4.63 -14.25
C VAL A 105 8.33 5.18 -13.24
N GLN A 106 8.49 6.50 -13.14
CA GLN A 106 9.34 7.10 -12.11
C GLN A 106 8.84 6.77 -10.71
N GLU A 107 7.55 6.88 -10.48
CA GLU A 107 6.98 6.56 -9.18
C GLU A 107 6.98 5.07 -8.85
N MET A 108 6.91 4.19 -9.86
CA MET A 108 7.14 2.75 -9.60
C MET A 108 8.52 2.52 -8.97
N PHE A 109 9.53 3.24 -9.41
CA PHE A 109 10.87 3.18 -8.82
C PHE A 109 10.90 3.81 -7.42
N ASP A 110 10.45 5.06 -7.30
CA ASP A 110 10.56 5.84 -6.08
C ASP A 110 9.70 5.26 -4.95
N LEU A 111 8.44 4.89 -5.25
CA LEU A 111 7.51 4.34 -4.27
C LEU A 111 7.83 2.88 -3.89
N THR A 112 8.53 2.12 -4.75
CA THR A 112 9.04 0.81 -4.33
C THR A 112 10.13 0.97 -3.24
N ILE A 113 11.03 1.93 -3.39
CA ILE A 113 12.02 2.26 -2.35
C ILE A 113 11.30 2.72 -1.07
N GLU A 114 10.31 3.58 -1.21
CA GLU A 114 9.54 4.08 -0.07
C GLU A 114 8.75 2.96 0.62
N ALA A 115 8.18 2.01 -0.13
CA ALA A 115 7.50 0.85 0.44
C ALA A 115 8.46 0.00 1.29
N PHE A 116 9.70 -0.20 0.84
CA PHE A 116 10.73 -0.84 1.66
C PHE A 116 11.03 -0.04 2.93
N ASN A 117 11.21 1.26 2.81
CA ASN A 117 11.52 2.13 3.95
C ASN A 117 10.41 2.12 5.01
N LEU A 118 9.16 2.25 4.58
CA LEU A 118 8.00 2.22 5.47
C LEU A 118 7.81 0.84 6.09
N SER A 119 7.97 -0.23 5.30
CA SER A 119 7.89 -1.60 5.79
C SER A 119 8.93 -1.88 6.87
N GLU A 120 10.18 -1.50 6.66
CA GLU A 120 11.26 -1.63 7.63
C GLU A 120 11.03 -0.77 8.88
N LYS A 121 10.62 0.49 8.67
CA LYS A 121 10.38 1.45 9.76
C LYS A 121 9.28 1.00 10.71
N TYR A 122 8.19 0.48 10.15
CA TYR A 122 7.00 0.10 10.92
C TYR A 122 6.87 -1.41 11.16
N ARG A 123 7.80 -2.23 10.68
CA ARG A 123 7.72 -3.69 10.77
C ARG A 123 6.32 -4.20 10.40
N CYS A 124 5.93 -3.96 9.15
CA CYS A 124 4.65 -4.41 8.61
C CYS A 124 4.76 -4.67 7.10
N PRO A 125 3.85 -5.46 6.51
CA PRO A 125 3.74 -5.56 5.07
C PRO A 125 3.45 -4.20 4.44
N ALA A 126 4.15 -3.85 3.35
CA ALA A 126 3.87 -2.69 2.53
C ALA A 126 3.59 -3.11 1.09
N PHE A 127 2.66 -2.42 0.44
CA PHE A 127 2.22 -2.76 -0.91
C PHE A 127 2.51 -1.63 -1.89
N VAL A 128 2.89 -2.01 -3.11
CA VAL A 128 2.87 -1.14 -4.27
C VAL A 128 1.71 -1.60 -5.15
N MET A 129 0.62 -0.86 -5.10
CA MET A 129 -0.62 -1.14 -5.83
C MET A 129 -0.57 -0.39 -7.16
N THR A 130 0.02 -1.01 -8.16
CA THR A 130 0.03 -0.49 -9.52
C THR A 130 -1.07 -1.15 -10.36
N ASP A 131 -1.33 -0.61 -11.54
CA ASP A 131 -2.23 -1.25 -12.49
C ASP A 131 -1.47 -1.69 -13.76
N GLU A 132 -2.12 -2.47 -14.59
CA GLU A 132 -1.55 -3.02 -15.81
C GLU A 132 -1.04 -1.92 -16.75
N ILE A 133 -1.72 -0.77 -16.82
CA ILE A 133 -1.29 0.34 -17.68
C ILE A 133 0.08 0.86 -17.26
N ILE A 134 0.26 1.15 -15.97
CA ILE A 134 1.57 1.59 -15.45
C ILE A 134 2.61 0.46 -15.57
N GLY A 135 2.19 -0.80 -15.36
CA GLY A 135 3.06 -1.97 -15.48
C GLY A 135 3.63 -2.18 -16.89
N HIS A 136 2.91 -1.79 -17.95
CA HIS A 136 3.35 -1.86 -19.34
C HIS A 136 3.88 -0.54 -19.92
N LEU A 137 3.74 0.57 -19.18
CA LEU A 137 4.13 1.88 -19.64
C LEU A 137 5.67 1.97 -19.77
N MET A 138 6.12 2.59 -20.86
CA MET A 138 7.53 2.92 -21.07
C MET A 138 7.71 4.45 -21.01
N GLU A 139 8.40 4.90 -19.98
CA GLU A 139 8.73 6.31 -19.80
C GLU A 139 10.22 6.46 -19.48
N ARG A 140 10.72 7.69 -19.59
CA ARG A 140 12.06 8.01 -19.13
C ARG A 140 12.15 7.84 -17.62
N LEU A 141 13.11 7.05 -17.15
CA LEU A 141 13.43 6.87 -15.74
C LEU A 141 14.70 7.64 -15.40
N ALA A 142 14.62 8.52 -14.42
CA ALA A 142 15.77 9.17 -13.80
C ALA A 142 16.17 8.38 -12.55
N ILE A 143 17.27 7.63 -12.65
CA ILE A 143 17.84 6.90 -11.50
C ILE A 143 18.77 7.87 -10.77
N PRO A 144 18.50 8.21 -9.50
CA PRO A 144 19.38 9.08 -8.73
C PRO A 144 20.72 8.39 -8.40
N GLU A 145 21.73 9.18 -8.08
CA GLU A 145 22.98 8.64 -7.55
C GLU A 145 22.71 7.86 -6.26
N PRO A 146 23.38 6.72 -6.02
CA PRO A 146 23.13 5.86 -4.87
C PRO A 146 23.12 6.59 -3.52
N GLU A 147 23.97 7.60 -3.35
CA GLU A 147 24.11 8.40 -2.12
C GLU A 147 22.88 9.29 -1.84
N LYS A 148 22.08 9.54 -2.85
CA LYS A 148 20.82 10.31 -2.74
C LYS A 148 19.62 9.44 -2.39
N ILE A 149 19.77 8.12 -2.50
CA ILE A 149 18.72 7.17 -2.15
C ILE A 149 18.74 6.97 -0.64
N ARG A 150 17.70 7.48 0.03
CA ARG A 150 17.54 7.24 1.46
C ARG A 150 17.02 5.83 1.69
N LEU A 151 17.78 5.02 2.43
CA LEU A 151 17.38 3.71 2.88
C LEU A 151 17.13 3.71 4.39
N VAL A 152 16.06 3.07 4.81
CA VAL A 152 15.73 2.84 6.21
C VAL A 152 15.88 1.36 6.51
N ASP A 153 16.51 1.03 7.62
CA ASP A 153 16.61 -0.33 8.13
C ASP A 153 15.75 -0.48 9.38
N ARG A 154 15.26 -1.70 9.60
CA ARG A 154 14.52 -2.08 10.82
C ARG A 154 15.35 -1.85 12.07
N LYS A 155 14.70 -1.57 13.17
CA LYS A 155 15.37 -1.50 14.47
C LYS A 155 16.05 -2.81 14.79
N ARG A 156 17.35 -2.77 15.05
CA ARG A 156 18.13 -3.91 15.52
C ARG A 156 18.07 -4.01 17.03
N PRO A 157 18.23 -5.24 17.62
CA PRO A 157 18.28 -5.38 19.05
C PRO A 157 19.37 -4.53 19.70
N SER A 158 18.98 -3.77 20.70
CA SER A 158 19.86 -2.91 21.51
C SER A 158 20.26 -3.56 22.85
N VAL A 159 19.65 -4.71 23.17
CA VAL A 159 19.84 -5.45 24.43
C VAL A 159 20.67 -6.73 24.23
N PRO A 160 21.28 -7.28 25.30
CA PRO A 160 21.95 -8.56 25.24
C PRO A 160 21.01 -9.67 24.76
N ARG A 161 21.60 -10.72 24.15
CA ARG A 161 20.81 -11.84 23.58
C ARG A 161 19.91 -12.54 24.59
N SER A 162 20.30 -12.58 25.86
CA SER A 162 19.52 -13.17 26.96
C SER A 162 18.30 -12.37 27.38
N GLU A 163 18.24 -11.09 27.01
CA GLU A 163 17.17 -10.14 27.39
C GLU A 163 16.25 -9.79 26.22
N TYR A 164 16.56 -10.28 25.03
CA TYR A 164 15.84 -9.97 23.82
C TYR A 164 14.44 -10.59 23.80
N SER A 165 13.45 -9.76 23.51
CA SER A 165 12.06 -10.16 23.31
C SER A 165 11.59 -9.60 21.95
N PRO A 166 11.25 -10.47 20.97
CA PRO A 166 11.04 -10.08 19.57
C PRO A 166 9.85 -9.16 19.33
N PHE A 167 8.91 -9.12 20.28
CA PHE A 167 7.67 -8.33 20.15
C PHE A 167 7.51 -7.30 21.28
N ARG A 168 8.55 -7.09 22.08
CA ARG A 168 8.56 -5.97 23.05
C ARG A 168 8.78 -4.66 22.31
N ALA A 169 7.76 -3.80 22.34
CA ALA A 169 7.79 -2.50 21.72
C ALA A 169 8.02 -1.38 22.74
N GLY A 170 8.69 -0.32 22.32
CA GLY A 170 8.80 0.94 23.05
C GLY A 170 7.58 1.85 22.83
N GLU A 171 7.73 3.13 23.15
CA GLU A 171 6.68 4.15 23.00
C GLU A 171 6.22 4.33 21.55
N ASP A 172 7.07 4.06 20.57
CA ASP A 172 6.75 4.13 19.14
C ASP A 172 6.01 2.89 18.61
N LEU A 173 5.71 1.93 19.48
CA LEU A 173 4.96 0.71 19.20
C LEU A 173 5.64 -0.25 18.20
N VAL A 174 6.90 0.01 17.82
CA VAL A 174 7.68 -0.81 16.88
C VAL A 174 8.72 -1.63 17.64
N PRO A 175 8.60 -2.95 17.69
CA PRO A 175 9.61 -3.81 18.34
C PRO A 175 10.93 -3.82 17.57
N GLU A 176 12.02 -4.16 18.24
CA GLU A 176 13.30 -4.50 17.61
C GLU A 176 13.23 -5.88 16.95
N MET A 177 13.95 -6.09 15.84
CA MET A 177 13.97 -7.36 15.12
C MET A 177 15.37 -7.91 14.94
N ALA A 178 15.63 -9.05 15.57
CA ALA A 178 16.85 -9.82 15.37
C ALA A 178 16.81 -10.60 14.04
N THR A 179 17.97 -10.90 13.50
CA THR A 179 18.13 -11.71 12.29
C THR A 179 18.48 -13.15 12.67
N PHE A 180 17.93 -14.11 11.95
CA PHE A 180 18.33 -15.50 12.09
C PHE A 180 19.83 -15.67 11.82
N GLY A 181 20.51 -16.45 12.66
CA GLY A 181 21.95 -16.65 12.56
C GLY A 181 22.80 -15.70 13.40
N GLU A 182 22.28 -14.59 13.92
CA GLU A 182 23.03 -13.65 14.79
C GLU A 182 23.14 -14.12 16.26
N GLY A 183 22.62 -15.30 16.57
CA GLY A 183 22.71 -15.91 17.90
C GLY A 183 21.62 -15.51 18.87
N TYR A 184 20.64 -14.71 18.45
CA TYR A 184 19.41 -14.48 19.18
C TYR A 184 18.53 -15.73 19.09
N ARG A 185 17.95 -16.14 20.22
CA ARG A 185 16.99 -17.23 20.27
C ARG A 185 15.64 -16.66 20.60
N PHE A 186 14.70 -16.77 19.68
CA PHE A 186 13.35 -16.24 19.84
C PHE A 186 12.34 -17.13 19.14
N TYR A 187 11.10 -16.99 19.54
CA TYR A 187 9.96 -17.66 18.94
C TYR A 187 9.17 -16.66 18.09
N ALA A 188 8.70 -17.07 16.94
CA ALA A 188 7.80 -16.30 16.09
C ALA A 188 6.67 -17.21 15.62
N THR A 189 5.42 -16.77 15.78
CA THR A 189 4.24 -17.53 15.43
C THR A 189 3.12 -16.62 14.96
N GLY A 190 2.25 -17.12 14.10
CA GLY A 190 0.98 -16.47 13.72
C GLY A 190 -0.12 -16.57 14.79
N LEU A 191 0.10 -17.32 15.87
CA LEU A 191 -0.83 -17.36 16.99
C LEU A 191 -0.76 -16.06 17.81
N THR A 192 -1.81 -15.76 18.57
CA THR A 192 -1.72 -14.74 19.63
C THR A 192 -0.55 -15.09 20.55
N HIS A 193 0.36 -14.15 20.76
CA HIS A 193 1.60 -14.35 21.48
C HIS A 193 1.92 -13.18 22.41
N ASP A 194 2.78 -13.44 23.38
CA ASP A 194 3.33 -12.42 24.27
C ASP A 194 4.57 -11.73 23.65
N GLU A 195 5.19 -10.83 24.40
CA GLU A 195 6.39 -10.10 23.96
C GLU A 195 7.59 -11.00 23.63
N THR A 196 7.65 -12.21 24.20
CA THR A 196 8.71 -13.21 23.93
C THR A 196 8.42 -14.06 22.70
N GLY A 197 7.22 -13.92 22.11
CA GLY A 197 6.75 -14.69 20.97
C GLY A 197 6.09 -16.02 21.33
N HIS A 198 5.97 -16.36 22.61
CA HIS A 198 5.28 -17.60 23.01
C HIS A 198 3.76 -17.47 22.90
N PRO A 199 3.07 -18.51 22.43
CA PRO A 199 1.63 -18.50 22.26
C PRO A 199 0.88 -18.23 23.59
N GLN A 200 -0.13 -17.35 23.50
CA GLN A 200 -1.05 -16.97 24.56
C GLN A 200 -2.50 -17.10 24.08
N THR A 201 -2.84 -18.23 23.48
CA THR A 201 -4.10 -18.45 22.75
C THR A 201 -5.34 -18.44 23.66
N ASP A 202 -5.18 -18.73 24.94
CA ASP A 202 -6.27 -18.75 25.90
C ASP A 202 -6.51 -17.39 26.60
N SER A 203 -5.68 -16.40 26.32
CA SER A 203 -5.77 -15.07 26.93
C SER A 203 -6.38 -14.04 25.96
N THR A 204 -7.63 -13.69 26.19
CA THR A 204 -8.31 -12.61 25.45
C THR A 204 -7.67 -11.25 25.69
N GLU A 205 -7.09 -11.03 26.87
CA GLU A 205 -6.39 -9.79 27.21
C GLU A 205 -5.10 -9.63 26.37
N HIS A 206 -4.26 -10.68 26.28
CA HIS A 206 -3.06 -10.66 25.44
C HIS A 206 -3.42 -10.43 23.97
N HIS A 207 -4.50 -11.06 23.48
CA HIS A 207 -4.99 -10.86 22.12
C HIS A 207 -5.37 -9.38 21.88
N ALA A 208 -6.17 -8.80 22.76
CA ALA A 208 -6.61 -7.40 22.63
C ALA A 208 -5.43 -6.43 22.63
N VAL A 209 -4.48 -6.58 23.56
CA VAL A 209 -3.28 -5.72 23.66
C VAL A 209 -2.41 -5.86 22.41
N LEU A 210 -2.17 -7.06 21.92
CA LEU A 210 -1.34 -7.32 20.74
C LEU A 210 -1.96 -6.71 19.49
N VAL A 211 -3.23 -7.00 19.21
CA VAL A 211 -3.92 -6.51 18.02
C VAL A 211 -4.05 -4.99 18.04
N GLN A 212 -4.41 -4.42 19.21
CA GLN A 212 -4.46 -2.97 19.37
C GLN A 212 -3.09 -2.33 19.06
N ARG A 213 -2.00 -2.87 19.59
CA ARG A 213 -0.65 -2.35 19.34
C ARG A 213 -0.27 -2.42 17.87
N ILE A 214 -0.50 -3.56 17.20
CA ILE A 214 -0.23 -3.73 15.77
C ILE A 214 -0.98 -2.69 14.93
N CYS A 215 -2.27 -2.45 15.24
CA CYS A 215 -3.06 -1.44 14.56
C CYS A 215 -2.63 -0.01 14.89
N ASP A 216 -2.45 0.29 16.17
CA ASP A 216 -2.07 1.64 16.66
C ASP A 216 -0.71 2.08 16.12
N LYS A 217 0.21 1.16 15.92
CA LYS A 217 1.51 1.40 15.30
C LYS A 217 1.40 2.14 13.96
N ILE A 218 0.40 1.81 13.17
CA ILE A 218 0.15 2.47 11.88
C ILE A 218 -0.79 3.67 12.04
N ARG A 219 -1.91 3.51 12.77
CA ARG A 219 -2.93 4.56 12.94
C ARG A 219 -2.40 5.84 13.58
N LYS A 220 -1.49 5.72 14.54
CA LYS A 220 -0.87 6.88 15.19
C LYS A 220 0.20 7.57 14.35
N ASN A 221 0.63 6.93 13.26
CA ASN A 221 1.67 7.44 12.36
C ASN A 221 1.14 7.78 10.96
N VAL A 222 -0.18 7.94 10.79
CA VAL A 222 -0.81 8.28 9.50
C VAL A 222 -0.16 9.51 8.87
N GLY A 223 0.13 10.56 9.64
CA GLY A 223 0.77 11.78 9.13
C GLY A 223 2.19 11.60 8.57
N ASP A 224 2.92 10.57 9.01
CA ASP A 224 4.24 10.22 8.45
C ASP A 224 4.14 9.27 7.24
N ILE A 225 3.07 8.49 7.17
CA ILE A 225 2.89 7.44 6.16
C ILE A 225 2.14 7.97 4.94
N THR A 226 1.10 8.78 5.14
CA THR A 226 0.22 9.19 4.05
C THR A 226 0.82 10.30 3.22
N LYS A 227 0.72 10.13 1.90
CA LYS A 227 1.09 11.14 0.90
C LYS A 227 -0.09 11.36 -0.03
N VAL A 228 -0.43 12.62 -0.23
CA VAL A 228 -1.42 13.08 -1.21
C VAL A 228 -0.85 14.24 -2.00
N GLU A 229 -1.33 14.44 -3.20
CA GLU A 229 -1.00 15.61 -4.01
C GLU A 229 -2.27 16.41 -4.30
N SER A 230 -2.19 17.69 -4.07
CA SER A 230 -3.28 18.65 -4.31
C SER A 230 -2.96 19.53 -5.49
N VAL A 231 -3.86 19.58 -6.47
CA VAL A 231 -3.72 20.42 -7.66
C VAL A 231 -4.98 21.28 -7.83
N PHE A 232 -4.82 22.60 -7.84
CA PHE A 232 -5.90 23.59 -8.00
C PHE A 232 -7.08 23.42 -7.02
N LEU A 233 -6.83 23.06 -5.77
CA LEU A 233 -7.89 22.85 -4.76
C LEU A 233 -8.25 24.11 -3.95
N ASP A 234 -7.45 25.17 -4.01
CA ASP A 234 -7.64 26.36 -3.15
C ASP A 234 -8.94 27.09 -3.42
N ASP A 235 -9.41 27.12 -4.67
CA ASP A 235 -10.63 27.79 -5.14
C ASP A 235 -11.59 26.85 -5.89
N ALA A 236 -11.44 25.54 -5.71
CA ALA A 236 -12.23 24.54 -6.41
C ALA A 236 -13.65 24.40 -5.84
N ASP A 237 -14.65 24.37 -6.70
CA ASP A 237 -16.02 24.00 -6.37
C ASP A 237 -16.21 22.47 -6.49
N VAL A 238 -15.41 21.82 -7.37
CA VAL A 238 -15.42 20.37 -7.62
C VAL A 238 -14.03 19.79 -7.40
N CYS A 239 -13.93 18.71 -6.65
CA CYS A 239 -12.70 17.94 -6.48
C CYS A 239 -12.82 16.57 -7.17
N ILE A 240 -11.78 16.20 -7.93
CA ILE A 240 -11.60 14.81 -8.37
C ILE A 240 -10.68 14.12 -7.35
N VAL A 241 -11.07 12.96 -6.84
CA VAL A 241 -10.21 12.10 -6.02
C VAL A 241 -9.82 10.89 -6.87
N ALA A 242 -8.52 10.71 -7.13
CA ALA A 242 -8.03 9.64 -8.01
C ALA A 242 -6.68 9.09 -7.55
N TYR A 243 -6.34 7.88 -8.01
CA TYR A 243 -5.07 7.19 -7.74
C TYR A 243 -4.61 6.40 -8.97
N GLY A 244 -3.34 5.95 -8.95
CA GLY A 244 -2.78 5.13 -10.02
C GLY A 244 -2.84 5.78 -11.40
N SER A 245 -3.05 4.98 -12.44
CA SER A 245 -3.13 5.47 -13.82
C SER A 245 -4.29 6.45 -14.06
N VAL A 246 -5.43 6.27 -13.37
CA VAL A 246 -6.60 7.14 -13.49
C VAL A 246 -6.29 8.58 -13.07
N ALA A 247 -5.35 8.79 -12.13
CA ALA A 247 -4.95 10.12 -11.71
C ALA A 247 -4.33 10.94 -12.86
N ARG A 248 -3.74 10.30 -13.88
CA ARG A 248 -3.21 10.97 -15.08
C ARG A 248 -4.32 11.57 -15.92
N SER A 249 -5.36 10.79 -16.20
CA SER A 249 -6.56 11.29 -16.93
C SER A 249 -7.28 12.36 -16.11
N ALA A 250 -7.37 12.19 -14.80
CA ALA A 250 -7.97 13.17 -13.90
C ALA A 250 -7.20 14.51 -13.91
N LEU A 251 -5.87 14.47 -13.89
CA LEU A 251 -5.05 15.68 -14.00
C LEU A 251 -5.28 16.40 -15.34
N ALA A 252 -5.33 15.66 -16.46
CA ALA A 252 -5.63 16.23 -17.76
C ALA A 252 -7.02 16.87 -17.79
N ALA A 253 -8.03 16.20 -17.23
CA ALA A 253 -9.39 16.77 -17.11
C ALA A 253 -9.42 18.05 -16.28
N VAL A 254 -8.66 18.11 -15.18
CA VAL A 254 -8.55 19.32 -14.34
C VAL A 254 -7.90 20.46 -15.11
N VAL A 255 -6.80 20.23 -15.81
CA VAL A 255 -6.13 21.27 -16.61
C VAL A 255 -7.06 21.81 -17.69
N GLU A 256 -7.71 20.93 -18.45
CA GLU A 256 -8.67 21.33 -19.49
C GLU A 256 -9.88 22.07 -18.89
N GLY A 257 -10.43 21.61 -17.77
CA GLY A 257 -11.51 22.27 -17.07
C GLY A 257 -11.15 23.69 -16.62
N ARG A 258 -9.94 23.88 -16.09
CA ARG A 258 -9.42 25.17 -15.68
C ARG A 258 -9.24 26.13 -16.87
N GLU A 259 -8.77 25.64 -18.00
CA GLU A 259 -8.70 26.45 -19.27
C GLU A 259 -10.07 26.91 -19.73
N ARG A 260 -11.13 26.16 -19.43
CA ARG A 260 -12.53 26.51 -19.71
C ARG A 260 -13.19 27.36 -18.61
N GLY A 261 -12.45 27.77 -17.59
CA GLY A 261 -12.93 28.58 -16.46
C GLY A 261 -13.72 27.80 -15.39
N ILE A 262 -13.66 26.47 -15.40
CA ILE A 262 -14.31 25.61 -14.38
C ILE A 262 -13.43 25.53 -13.15
N LYS A 263 -13.98 25.77 -11.97
CA LYS A 263 -13.28 25.67 -10.70
C LYS A 263 -13.21 24.22 -10.23
N ILE A 264 -12.33 23.45 -10.84
CA ILE A 264 -12.11 22.03 -10.59
C ILE A 264 -10.68 21.79 -10.09
N GLY A 265 -10.49 20.86 -9.16
CA GLY A 265 -9.19 20.48 -8.65
C GLY A 265 -9.04 18.95 -8.51
N LEU A 266 -7.83 18.50 -8.23
CA LEU A 266 -7.50 17.09 -8.02
C LEU A 266 -6.90 16.90 -6.63
N LEU A 267 -7.40 15.93 -5.88
CA LEU A 267 -6.74 15.29 -4.76
C LEU A 267 -6.27 13.92 -5.23
N ARG A 268 -4.97 13.79 -5.49
CA ARG A 268 -4.38 12.53 -5.87
C ARG A 268 -3.92 11.77 -4.63
N LEU A 269 -4.36 10.53 -4.48
CA LEU A 269 -3.94 9.64 -3.42
C LEU A 269 -2.69 8.88 -3.87
N VAL A 270 -1.53 9.19 -3.28
CA VAL A 270 -0.28 8.43 -3.44
C VAL A 270 -0.26 7.27 -2.46
N THR A 271 -0.68 7.51 -1.21
CA THR A 271 -0.99 6.45 -0.24
C THR A 271 -2.49 6.18 -0.27
N ILE A 272 -2.88 4.91 -0.44
CA ILE A 272 -4.28 4.48 -0.38
C ILE A 272 -4.63 3.77 0.92
N TRP A 273 -3.63 3.18 1.59
CA TRP A 273 -3.74 2.63 2.94
C TRP A 273 -2.49 2.98 3.76
N PRO A 274 -2.61 3.43 5.02
CA PRO A 274 -3.88 3.83 5.65
C PRO A 274 -4.56 4.94 4.83
N PHE A 275 -5.90 4.95 4.84
CA PHE A 275 -6.65 5.92 4.05
C PHE A 275 -6.39 7.34 4.58
N PRO A 276 -6.14 8.34 3.72
CA PRO A 276 -5.84 9.71 4.14
C PRO A 276 -7.10 10.52 4.49
N ASP A 277 -7.81 10.09 5.54
CA ASP A 277 -9.08 10.66 5.99
C ASP A 277 -9.03 12.18 6.12
N GLU A 278 -8.03 12.70 6.83
CA GLU A 278 -7.91 14.13 7.10
C GLU A 278 -7.83 14.96 5.81
N ALA A 279 -7.07 14.49 4.81
CA ALA A 279 -6.96 15.19 3.54
C ALA A 279 -8.29 15.22 2.78
N VAL A 280 -9.03 14.11 2.80
CA VAL A 280 -10.35 14.01 2.17
C VAL A 280 -11.38 14.88 2.90
N GLU A 281 -11.40 14.86 4.23
CA GLU A 281 -12.28 15.70 5.07
C GLU A 281 -12.01 17.21 4.84
N GLN A 282 -10.74 17.62 4.78
CA GLN A 282 -10.35 19.00 4.51
C GLN A 282 -10.87 19.48 3.15
N VAL A 283 -10.70 18.67 2.10
CA VAL A 283 -11.23 19.00 0.77
C VAL A 283 -12.74 19.01 0.79
N ALA A 284 -13.39 18.01 1.38
CA ALA A 284 -14.85 17.91 1.46
C ALA A 284 -15.50 19.10 2.18
N SER A 285 -14.78 19.75 3.10
CA SER A 285 -15.28 20.95 3.78
C SER A 285 -15.35 22.19 2.90
N ARG A 286 -14.63 22.20 1.77
CA ARG A 286 -14.45 23.36 0.88
C ARG A 286 -15.18 23.24 -0.46
N VAL A 287 -15.35 22.02 -0.96
CA VAL A 287 -15.95 21.78 -2.29
C VAL A 287 -17.42 21.38 -2.17
N ASP A 288 -18.17 21.63 -3.22
CA ASP A 288 -19.59 21.24 -3.32
C ASP A 288 -19.76 19.79 -3.75
N LYS A 289 -18.84 19.28 -4.60
CA LYS A 289 -18.90 17.94 -5.19
C LYS A 289 -17.52 17.29 -5.20
N ILE A 290 -17.51 15.98 -4.95
CA ILE A 290 -16.33 15.11 -5.12
C ILE A 290 -16.68 14.05 -6.16
N LEU A 291 -15.84 13.91 -7.19
CA LEU A 291 -15.95 12.88 -8.21
C LEU A 291 -14.81 11.85 -8.00
N VAL A 292 -15.15 10.55 -8.00
CA VAL A 292 -14.19 9.48 -7.83
C VAL A 292 -14.22 8.56 -9.06
N PRO A 293 -13.35 8.78 -10.04
CA PRO A 293 -13.16 7.88 -11.16
C PRO A 293 -12.30 6.68 -10.73
N GLU A 294 -12.76 5.45 -10.98
CA GLU A 294 -12.05 4.22 -10.66
C GLU A 294 -12.24 3.18 -11.77
N MET A 295 -11.20 2.38 -12.02
CA MET A 295 -11.29 1.23 -12.93
C MET A 295 -11.78 -0.03 -12.20
N ASN A 296 -12.88 0.11 -11.47
CA ASN A 296 -13.62 -0.91 -10.76
C ASN A 296 -15.08 -0.47 -10.61
N TYR A 297 -15.90 -1.25 -9.89
CA TYR A 297 -17.32 -0.95 -9.68
C TYR A 297 -17.59 -0.18 -8.37
N GLY A 298 -16.68 0.74 -8.03
CA GLY A 298 -16.76 1.56 -6.81
C GLY A 298 -16.20 0.84 -5.58
N GLN A 299 -14.89 0.82 -5.44
CA GLN A 299 -14.20 0.27 -4.27
C GLN A 299 -13.75 1.38 -3.33
N LEU A 300 -12.75 2.18 -3.72
CA LEU A 300 -12.18 3.21 -2.86
C LEU A 300 -13.14 4.39 -2.63
N VAL A 301 -14.08 4.61 -3.55
CA VAL A 301 -15.14 5.60 -3.37
C VAL A 301 -15.88 5.44 -2.03
N ARG A 302 -15.99 4.23 -1.50
CA ARG A 302 -16.63 3.96 -0.20
C ARG A 302 -15.88 4.59 0.96
N GLU A 303 -14.57 4.62 0.91
CA GLU A 303 -13.73 5.30 1.90
C GLU A 303 -13.82 6.82 1.75
N VAL A 304 -13.86 7.30 0.51
CA VAL A 304 -14.12 8.73 0.24
C VAL A 304 -15.51 9.14 0.78
N GLU A 305 -16.54 8.34 0.55
CA GLU A 305 -17.89 8.56 1.11
C GLU A 305 -17.92 8.57 2.64
N ARG A 306 -17.13 7.69 3.28
CA ARG A 306 -17.03 7.59 4.75
C ARG A 306 -16.43 8.88 5.32
N SER A 307 -15.38 9.41 4.69
CA SER A 307 -14.66 10.61 5.17
C SER A 307 -15.34 11.91 4.75
N ALA A 308 -15.81 12.02 3.50
CA ALA A 308 -16.38 13.27 2.94
C ALA A 308 -17.87 13.45 3.20
N GLY A 309 -18.57 12.37 3.55
CA GLY A 309 -20.04 12.35 3.58
C GLY A 309 -20.65 12.05 2.20
N ARG A 310 -21.48 11.02 2.15
CA ARG A 310 -22.02 10.40 0.92
C ARG A 310 -22.72 11.36 -0.03
N ARG A 311 -23.37 12.44 0.47
CA ARG A 311 -24.15 13.36 -0.36
C ARG A 311 -23.31 14.17 -1.35
N LYS A 312 -22.02 14.36 -1.08
CA LYS A 312 -21.08 15.13 -1.92
C LYS A 312 -20.32 14.26 -2.91
N VAL A 313 -20.35 12.95 -2.75
CA VAL A 313 -19.50 12.03 -3.49
C VAL A 313 -20.27 11.39 -4.65
N THR A 314 -19.69 11.43 -5.83
CA THR A 314 -20.18 10.76 -7.04
C THR A 314 -19.13 9.76 -7.50
N SER A 315 -19.52 8.49 -7.66
CA SER A 315 -18.66 7.48 -8.26
C SER A 315 -18.72 7.56 -9.79
N LEU A 316 -17.57 7.42 -10.43
CA LEU A 316 -17.46 7.23 -11.87
C LEU A 316 -16.73 5.90 -12.16
N PRO A 317 -17.45 4.77 -12.05
CA PRO A 317 -16.87 3.47 -12.28
C PRO A 317 -16.64 3.21 -13.77
N LYS A 318 -15.55 2.53 -14.09
CA LYS A 318 -15.31 2.03 -15.45
C LYS A 318 -14.83 0.58 -15.38
N LEU A 319 -15.49 -0.29 -16.14
CA LEU A 319 -15.11 -1.69 -16.34
C LEU A 319 -14.64 -1.87 -17.78
N GLY A 320 -13.62 -2.69 -17.96
CA GLY A 320 -13.01 -2.89 -19.28
C GLY A 320 -11.55 -2.45 -19.30
N ASP A 321 -10.93 -2.46 -20.47
CA ASP A 321 -9.50 -2.26 -20.64
C ASP A 321 -9.08 -0.83 -21.08
N ALA A 322 -9.98 0.15 -20.95
CA ALA A 322 -9.71 1.53 -21.30
C ALA A 322 -9.77 2.44 -20.07
N LEU A 323 -8.79 3.33 -19.93
CA LEU A 323 -8.86 4.44 -18.97
C LEU A 323 -10.07 5.33 -19.23
N HIS A 324 -10.51 6.02 -18.18
CA HIS A 324 -11.37 7.19 -18.35
C HIS A 324 -10.66 8.21 -19.22
N THR A 325 -11.35 8.78 -20.20
CA THR A 325 -10.79 9.93 -20.91
C THR A 325 -10.97 11.20 -20.10
N PRO A 326 -10.14 12.24 -20.32
CA PRO A 326 -10.33 13.54 -19.69
C PRO A 326 -11.73 14.12 -19.91
N GLU A 327 -12.29 13.94 -21.11
CA GLU A 327 -13.63 14.42 -21.46
C GLU A 327 -14.72 13.70 -20.67
N GLU A 328 -14.63 12.37 -20.47
CA GLU A 328 -15.58 11.59 -19.66
C GLU A 328 -15.58 12.11 -18.21
N ILE A 329 -14.38 12.32 -17.64
CA ILE A 329 -14.22 12.82 -16.29
C ILE A 329 -14.79 14.23 -16.16
N LEU A 330 -14.44 15.12 -17.09
CA LEU A 330 -14.88 16.52 -17.07
C LEU A 330 -16.39 16.63 -17.25
N ALA A 331 -16.99 15.87 -18.17
CA ALA A 331 -18.44 15.85 -18.38
C ALA A 331 -19.20 15.45 -17.11
N GLN A 332 -18.69 14.43 -16.38
CA GLN A 332 -19.30 14.00 -15.12
C GLN A 332 -19.03 14.96 -13.96
N ALA A 333 -17.91 15.69 -13.99
CA ALA A 333 -17.59 16.66 -12.96
C ALA A 333 -18.53 17.87 -13.00
N VAL A 334 -18.96 18.30 -14.18
CA VAL A 334 -19.82 19.49 -14.39
C VAL A 334 -21.33 19.17 -14.43
N SER A 335 -21.72 17.89 -14.48
CA SER A 335 -23.12 17.45 -14.37
C SER A 335 -23.58 17.53 -12.91
#